data_ef82e6156793d4c71485b6b59def48bc
#
_entry.id   ef82e6156793d4c71485b6b59def48bc
#
_cell.length_a   1.000
_cell.length_b   1.000
_cell.length_c   1.000
_cell.angle_alpha   90.00
_cell.angle_beta   90.00
_cell.angle_gamma   90.00
#
_symmetry.space_group_name_H-M   'P 1'
#
loop_
_entity.id
_entity.type
_entity.pdbx_description
1 polymer ?
#
loop_
_entity_poly.entity_id
_entity_poly.type
_entity_poly.pdbx_seq_one_letter_code
_entity_poly.pdbx_strand_id
1 'polypeptide(L)'
;YFNGAATACVVGLGRTANVPTLTGGVAFLAEDEGRPAGLTQSAVAFGTAPTVPTQFFRRFSLAALIGAAVVYTFPRGIVLPAAGQAICAWNITANSAVVDIHCAVDE
;
A
#
# COMPACT_ATOMS: atom_id res chain seq x y z
N TYR A 1 -1.83 7.29 -4.43
CA TYR A 1 -3.18 7.86 -4.45
C TYR A 1 -4.11 6.94 -3.66
N PHE A 2 -4.91 7.54 -2.81
CA PHE A 2 -5.89 6.83 -1.99
C PHE A 2 -7.23 7.54 -2.16
N ASN A 3 -8.25 6.77 -2.41
CA ASN A 3 -9.62 7.27 -2.53
C ASN A 3 -10.50 6.58 -1.48
N GLY A 4 -11.21 7.38 -0.71
CA GLY A 4 -12.07 6.89 0.36
C GLY A 4 -13.50 6.66 -0.10
N ALA A 5 -14.14 5.66 0.49
CA ALA A 5 -15.55 5.36 0.34
C ALA A 5 -16.37 5.97 1.50
N ALA A 6 -17.64 5.57 1.61
CA ALA A 6 -18.66 6.18 2.48
C ALA A 6 -18.37 6.13 4.00
N THR A 7 -17.27 5.57 4.46
CA THR A 7 -16.93 5.47 5.88
C THR A 7 -15.58 6.12 6.14
N ALA A 8 -15.53 7.06 7.10
CA ALA A 8 -14.29 7.70 7.49
C ALA A 8 -13.30 6.68 8.06
N CYS A 9 -12.04 6.80 7.67
CA CYS A 9 -11.00 5.93 8.19
C CYS A 9 -9.65 6.66 8.31
N VAL A 10 -8.77 6.10 9.12
CA VAL A 10 -7.38 6.54 9.22
C VAL A 10 -6.51 5.47 8.58
N VAL A 11 -5.71 5.87 7.61
CA VAL A 11 -4.76 4.98 6.92
C VAL A 11 -3.35 5.33 7.34
N GLY A 12 -2.58 4.31 7.66
CA GLY A 12 -1.16 4.43 7.92
C GLY A 12 -0.32 3.71 6.88
N LEU A 13 0.73 4.35 6.40
CA LEU A 13 1.75 3.74 5.55
C LEU A 13 2.99 3.43 6.37
N GLY A 14 3.44 2.19 6.32
CA GLY A 14 4.62 1.74 7.05
C GLY A 14 5.29 0.54 6.42
N ARG A 15 6.45 0.20 6.93
CA ARG A 15 7.14 -1.06 6.60
C ARG A 15 6.65 -2.17 7.52
N THR A 16 6.54 -3.37 6.98
CA THR A 16 6.22 -4.54 7.81
C THR A 16 7.39 -4.90 8.71
N ALA A 17 7.08 -5.46 9.89
CA ALA A 17 8.10 -6.02 10.78
C ALA A 17 8.44 -7.48 10.42
N ASN A 18 7.66 -8.12 9.57
CA ASN A 18 7.83 -9.49 9.10
C ASN A 18 7.65 -9.57 7.58
N VAL A 19 8.12 -10.64 6.99
CA VAL A 19 7.90 -10.95 5.58
C VAL A 19 6.49 -11.51 5.40
N PRO A 20 5.58 -10.81 4.69
CA PRO A 20 4.26 -11.37 4.43
C PRO A 20 4.35 -12.47 3.37
N THR A 21 3.54 -13.51 3.50
CA THR A 21 3.32 -14.48 2.43
C THR A 21 2.11 -14.04 1.61
N LEU A 22 2.35 -13.60 0.39
CA LEU A 22 1.29 -13.10 -0.49
C LEU A 22 0.42 -14.25 -1.00
N THR A 23 -0.88 -14.04 -1.06
CA THR A 23 -1.82 -14.93 -1.74
C THR A 23 -2.39 -14.17 -2.93
N GLY A 24 -2.18 -14.71 -4.14
CA GLY A 24 -2.64 -14.05 -5.37
C GLY A 24 -1.94 -12.71 -5.63
N GLY A 25 -0.64 -12.64 -5.38
CA GLY A 25 0.15 -11.44 -5.71
C GLY A 25 0.09 -11.12 -7.20
N VAL A 26 -0.11 -9.82 -7.53
CA VAL A 26 -0.17 -9.31 -8.89
C VAL A 26 1.05 -8.44 -9.12
N ALA A 27 1.78 -8.71 -10.21
CA ALA A 27 2.90 -7.87 -10.63
C ALA A 27 2.38 -6.49 -11.07
N PHE A 28 3.18 -5.46 -10.83
CA PHE A 28 2.87 -4.14 -11.36
C PHE A 28 2.97 -4.16 -12.88
N LEU A 29 1.98 -3.53 -13.51
CA LEU A 29 1.99 -3.34 -14.96
C LEU A 29 3.00 -2.26 -15.32
N ALA A 30 3.93 -2.58 -16.22
CA ALA A 30 4.83 -1.58 -16.76
C ALA A 30 4.07 -0.61 -17.65
N GLU A 31 4.31 0.68 -17.51
CA GLU A 31 3.75 1.70 -18.42
C GLU A 31 4.41 1.64 -19.82
N ASP A 32 5.62 1.13 -19.89
CA ASP A 32 6.35 0.88 -21.15
C ASP A 32 6.24 -0.60 -21.51
N GLU A 33 5.55 -0.91 -22.60
CA GLU A 33 5.36 -2.28 -23.10
C GLU A 33 6.69 -2.99 -23.45
N GLY A 34 7.77 -2.25 -23.66
CA GLY A 34 9.10 -2.79 -23.96
C GLY A 34 9.86 -3.27 -22.72
N ARG A 35 9.41 -2.96 -21.51
CA ARG A 35 10.10 -3.37 -20.27
C ARG A 35 9.68 -4.76 -19.81
N PRO A 36 10.61 -5.55 -19.27
CA PRO A 36 10.24 -6.79 -18.59
C PRO A 36 9.35 -6.50 -17.38
N ALA A 37 8.49 -7.44 -17.02
CA ALA A 37 7.66 -7.32 -15.82
C ALA A 37 8.54 -7.14 -14.58
N GLY A 38 8.15 -6.20 -13.73
CA GLY A 38 8.84 -5.94 -12.47
C GLY A 38 8.76 -7.13 -11.50
N LEU A 39 9.71 -7.20 -10.59
CA LEU A 39 9.75 -8.24 -9.55
C LEU A 39 8.83 -7.91 -8.37
N THR A 40 8.47 -6.63 -8.22
CA THR A 40 7.58 -6.16 -7.16
C THR A 40 6.15 -6.61 -7.43
N GLN A 41 5.48 -7.07 -6.40
CA GLN A 41 4.08 -7.50 -6.46
C GLN A 41 3.23 -6.75 -5.44
N SER A 42 1.97 -6.56 -5.76
CA SER A 42 0.95 -6.09 -4.83
C SER A 42 -0.01 -7.21 -4.46
N ALA A 43 -0.50 -7.21 -3.24
CA ALA A 43 -1.55 -8.13 -2.80
C ALA A 43 -2.39 -7.51 -1.70
N VAL A 44 -3.63 -7.94 -1.60
CA VAL A 44 -4.58 -7.60 -0.54
C VAL A 44 -4.93 -8.80 0.34
N ALA A 45 -4.49 -10.00 -0.06
CA ALA A 45 -4.70 -11.23 0.68
C ALA A 45 -3.34 -11.86 1.03
N PHE A 46 -3.26 -12.48 2.20
CA PHE A 46 -2.01 -13.00 2.74
C PHE A 46 -2.23 -14.36 3.38
N GLY A 47 -1.34 -15.30 3.10
CA GLY A 47 -1.24 -16.54 3.89
C GLY A 47 -0.65 -16.25 5.28
N THR A 48 0.39 -15.42 5.33
CA THR A 48 0.89 -14.82 6.58
C THR A 48 0.71 -13.31 6.48
N ALA A 49 -0.16 -12.76 7.32
CA ALA A 49 -0.43 -11.33 7.32
C ALA A 49 0.80 -10.52 7.77
N PRO A 50 1.01 -9.32 7.20
CA PRO A 50 2.03 -8.42 7.69
C PRO A 50 1.71 -7.97 9.13
N THR A 51 2.73 -7.84 9.96
CA THR A 51 2.58 -7.29 11.31
C THR A 51 2.44 -5.77 11.23
N VAL A 52 1.41 -5.25 11.88
CA VAL A 52 1.18 -3.81 11.95
C VAL A 52 2.36 -3.15 12.68
N PRO A 53 3.04 -2.16 12.08
CA PRO A 53 4.15 -1.49 12.73
C PRO A 53 3.66 -0.58 13.86
N THR A 54 4.52 -0.34 14.84
CA THR A 54 4.26 0.62 15.92
C THR A 54 4.35 2.07 15.45
N GLN A 55 5.07 2.31 14.34
CA GLN A 55 5.27 3.63 13.77
C GLN A 55 4.99 3.60 12.26
N PHE A 56 4.37 4.67 11.80
CA PHE A 56 4.07 4.89 10.38
C PHE A 56 4.87 6.07 9.87
N PHE A 57 5.43 5.95 8.66
CA PHE A 57 6.11 7.08 8.03
C PHE A 57 5.13 8.09 7.42
N ARG A 58 3.88 7.69 7.20
CA ARG A 58 2.77 8.58 6.84
C ARG A 58 1.49 8.08 7.50
N ARG A 59 0.67 9.02 7.91
CA ARG A 59 -0.64 8.77 8.48
C ARG A 59 -1.59 9.87 8.05
N PHE A 60 -2.78 9.51 7.61
CA PHE A 60 -3.76 10.46 7.14
C PHE A 60 -5.19 9.96 7.37
N SER A 61 -6.11 10.89 7.47
CA SER A 61 -7.53 10.59 7.58
C SER A 61 -8.22 10.79 6.25
N LEU A 62 -9.08 9.86 5.88
CA LEU A 62 -10.01 9.99 4.77
C LEU A 62 -11.39 10.26 5.33
N ALA A 63 -12.03 11.32 4.86
CA ALA A 63 -13.41 11.63 5.24
C ALA A 63 -14.39 10.61 4.66
N ALA A 64 -15.57 10.49 5.27
CA ALA A 64 -16.69 9.71 4.76
C ALA A 64 -17.33 10.43 3.55
N LEU A 65 -16.58 10.59 2.50
CA LEU A 65 -17.00 11.27 1.28
C LEU A 65 -16.46 10.55 0.06
N ILE A 66 -17.33 10.21 -0.88
CA ILE A 66 -16.93 9.66 -2.17
C ILE A 66 -16.07 10.70 -2.91
N GLY A 67 -14.89 10.28 -3.34
CA GLY A 67 -13.93 11.17 -3.99
C GLY A 67 -12.96 11.89 -3.05
N ALA A 68 -13.07 11.73 -1.72
CA ALA A 68 -12.02 12.16 -0.83
C ALA A 68 -10.73 11.41 -1.18
N ALA A 69 -9.66 12.14 -1.48
CA ALA A 69 -8.43 11.55 -1.94
C ALA A 69 -7.21 12.20 -1.30
N VAL A 70 -6.16 11.41 -1.12
CA VAL A 70 -4.85 11.87 -0.67
C VAL A 70 -3.80 11.35 -1.64
N VAL A 71 -2.92 12.24 -2.11
CA VAL A 71 -1.79 11.89 -2.95
C VAL A 71 -0.51 12.13 -2.17
N TYR A 72 0.32 11.10 -2.09
CA TYR A 72 1.67 11.21 -1.55
C TYR A 72 2.70 10.97 -2.64
N THR A 73 3.68 11.85 -2.69
CA THR A 73 4.90 11.66 -3.47
C THR A 73 6.08 11.50 -2.52
N PHE A 74 7.01 10.66 -2.90
CA PHE A 74 8.25 10.43 -2.18
C PHE A 74 9.41 10.81 -3.10
N PRO A 75 9.85 12.08 -3.11
CA PRO A 75 10.84 12.56 -4.09
C PRO A 75 12.17 11.80 -4.06
N ARG A 76 12.48 11.16 -2.94
CA ARG A 76 13.67 10.29 -2.79
C ARG A 76 13.33 8.81 -2.91
N GLY A 77 12.08 8.49 -3.26
CA GLY A 77 11.58 7.12 -3.21
C GLY A 77 11.53 6.53 -1.81
N ILE A 78 11.02 5.32 -1.71
CA ILE A 78 11.12 4.48 -0.52
C ILE A 78 11.84 3.21 -0.98
N VAL A 79 13.05 3.01 -0.50
CA VAL A 79 13.84 1.85 -0.89
C VAL A 79 13.43 0.65 -0.03
N LEU A 80 13.18 -0.47 -0.68
CA LEU A 80 13.03 -1.78 -0.07
C LEU A 80 14.35 -2.55 -0.28
N PRO A 81 15.21 -2.62 0.74
CA PRO A 81 16.60 -3.05 0.56
C PRO A 81 16.78 -4.55 0.38
N ALA A 82 15.76 -5.36 0.61
CA ALA A 82 15.85 -6.81 0.54
C ALA A 82 14.57 -7.46 0.06
N ALA A 83 14.71 -8.62 -0.57
CA ALA A 83 13.58 -9.49 -0.86
C ALA A 83 12.81 -9.82 0.41
N GLY A 84 11.50 -9.83 0.31
CA GLY A 84 10.61 -10.13 1.43
C GLY A 84 10.28 -8.93 2.33
N GLN A 85 10.79 -7.74 2.04
CA GLN A 85 10.31 -6.52 2.67
C GLN A 85 9.13 -5.95 1.90
N ALA A 86 8.21 -5.31 2.62
CA ALA A 86 7.04 -4.71 2.03
C ALA A 86 6.70 -3.36 2.68
N ILE A 87 6.11 -2.49 1.86
CA ILE A 87 5.38 -1.33 2.33
C ILE A 87 3.92 -1.73 2.38
N CYS A 88 3.27 -1.46 3.49
CA CYS A 88 1.86 -1.78 3.66
C CYS A 88 1.06 -0.53 4.03
N ALA A 89 -0.17 -0.52 3.57
CA ALA A 89 -1.19 0.41 4.02
C ALA A 89 -2.12 -0.32 4.99
N TRP A 90 -2.36 0.26 6.15
CA TRP A 90 -3.27 -0.27 7.16
C TRP A 90 -4.44 0.68 7.39
N ASN A 91 -5.63 0.13 7.46
CA ASN A 91 -6.75 0.84 8.05
C ASN A 91 -6.63 0.79 9.58
N ILE A 92 -6.12 1.86 10.17
CA ILE A 92 -5.86 1.95 11.62
C ILE A 92 -7.16 2.05 12.41
N THR A 93 -8.23 2.53 11.80
CA THR A 93 -9.54 2.66 12.44
C THR A 93 -10.21 1.31 12.70
N ALA A 94 -9.71 0.25 12.09
CA ALA A 94 -10.24 -1.11 12.22
C ALA A 94 -11.75 -1.22 11.91
N ASN A 95 -12.22 -0.45 10.92
CA ASN A 95 -13.59 -0.51 10.41
C ASN A 95 -13.61 -1.14 9.00
N SER A 96 -14.80 -1.30 8.42
CA SER A 96 -15.01 -1.87 7.09
C SER A 96 -14.90 -0.85 5.95
N ALA A 97 -14.18 0.26 6.15
CA ALA A 97 -13.98 1.25 5.09
C ALA A 97 -13.24 0.63 3.90
N VAL A 98 -13.76 0.83 2.72
CA VAL A 98 -13.12 0.44 1.46
C VAL A 98 -12.29 1.61 0.99
N VAL A 99 -11.01 1.37 0.72
CA VAL A 99 -10.08 2.38 0.21
C VAL A 99 -9.47 1.84 -1.07
N ASP A 100 -9.57 2.60 -2.14
CA ASP A 100 -8.88 2.31 -3.39
C ASP A 100 -7.48 2.91 -3.34
N ILE A 101 -6.48 2.10 -3.66
CA ILE A 101 -5.07 2.47 -3.56
C ILE A 101 -4.40 2.25 -4.91
N HIS A 102 -3.87 3.30 -5.48
CA HIS A 102 -3.03 3.24 -6.66
C HIS A 102 -1.57 3.59 -6.29
N CYS A 103 -0.65 2.71 -6.65
CA CYS A 103 0.78 2.89 -6.42
C CYS A 103 1.52 2.91 -7.76
N ALA A 104 2.47 3.82 -7.90
CA ALA A 104 3.48 3.77 -8.94
C ALA A 104 4.82 3.44 -8.28
N VAL A 105 5.55 2.52 -8.87
CA VAL A 105 6.87 2.07 -8.41
C VAL A 105 7.87 2.19 -9.55
N ASP A 106 9.12 2.46 -9.20
CA ASP A 106 10.25 2.48 -10.13
C ASP A 106 11.21 1.35 -9.73
N GLU A 107 11.56 0.50 -10.70
CA GLU A 107 12.46 -0.65 -10.55
C GLU A 107 13.64 -0.58 -11.52
#